data_65790c2769325105076f76b8642944d5
#
_entry.id   65790c2769325105076f76b8642944d5
#
_cell.length_a   1.000
_cell.length_b   1.000
_cell.length_c   1.000
_cell.angle_alpha   90.00
_cell.angle_beta   90.00
_cell.angle_gamma   90.00
#
_symmetry.space_group_name_H-M   'P 1'
#
loop_
_entity.id
_entity.type
_entity.pdbx_description
1 polymer ?
#
loop_
_entity_poly.entity_id
_entity_poly.type
_entity_poly.pdbx_seq_one_letter_code
_entity_poly.pdbx_strand_id
1 'polypeptide(L)'
;MEKINKLKKIFEREKIDGYIIPKNDEFFGEYTPDYNDRLNFISGFTGSYGFALVLKNKNYLFVDGRYTLQANNQCGKFFKIITIPNKMPSDILKEKKLSIGFDPNLFTEKSLFIFFGKNKIKLKPIFQNLIDKIWKRKIVKNKSKFYLLPSEAADERYQLKVNKIAKYLKKKRSDFLFVTASENNAWLLNIRGRDTKYAPIPHSYILIEKNRNIRFFCDLKKVSSTLRRSFKQLKFLDVKDCAKTLSKIENKKLIIDSNSCSFFLKSLIDKKNKILNLQDPIYLFKAIKGKQEIENIKKAHIYDGVALTKYLFWLKKNFYKKNITEITASKKLLKFRKKNKKFKFLSFPTISGTGPNGAIIHYKATHKTDRKLRKGDIYLVDSGGQYEFGTTDVTRTISLKNSNKRIKDIFTRVLKGHIAVSNFKLKKNTSGSEIDTKARKYLKQIGLNYAHGTGHGVGYFLNVHEGPHAISKKNKVNFKGGMIVSNEPGYYEKNKFGIRIENLIYVKEHNKKMNFENLTMAPIDKDLIVPERL
;
A
#
# COMPACT_ATOMS: atom_id res chain seq x y z
N MET A 1 -23.15 -16.36 6.45
CA MET A 1 -24.46 -15.86 6.90
C MET A 1 -24.50 -15.68 8.42
N GLU A 2 -24.13 -16.68 9.20
CA GLU A 2 -24.17 -16.62 10.69
C GLU A 2 -23.49 -15.40 11.31
N LYS A 3 -22.27 -15.06 10.90
CA LYS A 3 -21.54 -13.89 11.40
C LYS A 3 -22.27 -12.56 11.13
N ILE A 4 -22.87 -12.43 9.94
CA ILE A 4 -23.65 -11.26 9.57
C ILE A 4 -24.92 -11.16 10.45
N ASN A 5 -25.59 -12.26 10.68
CA ASN A 5 -26.76 -12.30 11.53
C ASN A 5 -26.42 -11.99 13.00
N LYS A 6 -25.30 -12.51 13.52
CA LYS A 6 -24.80 -12.13 14.86
C LYS A 6 -24.53 -10.63 14.97
N LEU A 7 -23.93 -10.02 13.94
CA LEU A 7 -23.71 -8.58 13.91
C LEU A 7 -25.04 -7.79 13.90
N LYS A 8 -25.99 -8.19 13.05
CA LYS A 8 -27.31 -7.49 12.93
C LYS A 8 -28.12 -7.52 14.25
N LYS A 9 -28.04 -8.58 15.03
CA LYS A 9 -28.70 -8.67 16.36
C LYS A 9 -28.24 -7.58 17.34
N ILE A 10 -27.05 -7.01 17.12
CA ILE A 10 -26.52 -5.94 18.00
C ILE A 10 -27.08 -4.57 17.60
N PHE A 11 -27.58 -4.39 16.37
CA PHE A 11 -28.00 -3.09 15.84
C PHE A 11 -29.13 -2.42 16.63
N GLU A 12 -30.07 -3.21 17.11
CA GLU A 12 -31.20 -2.69 17.90
C GLU A 12 -30.70 -2.08 19.23
N ARG A 13 -29.90 -2.85 19.97
CA ARG A 13 -29.29 -2.38 21.22
C ARG A 13 -28.43 -1.13 21.03
N GLU A 14 -27.69 -1.06 19.94
CA GLU A 14 -26.85 0.09 19.60
C GLU A 14 -27.65 1.22 18.92
N LYS A 15 -28.97 1.07 18.69
CA LYS A 15 -29.85 2.05 18.03
C LYS A 15 -29.25 2.53 16.70
N ILE A 16 -28.88 1.59 15.80
CA ILE A 16 -28.34 1.83 14.47
C ILE A 16 -29.07 1.00 13.40
N ASP A 17 -29.07 1.48 12.17
CA ASP A 17 -29.65 0.79 11.02
C ASP A 17 -28.62 0.03 10.19
N GLY A 18 -27.34 0.27 10.48
CA GLY A 18 -26.24 -0.42 9.84
C GLY A 18 -24.89 -0.10 10.48
N TYR A 19 -23.87 -0.85 10.06
CA TYR A 19 -22.50 -0.71 10.54
C TYR A 19 -21.52 -0.78 9.39
N ILE A 20 -20.53 0.13 9.36
CA ILE A 20 -19.47 0.14 8.36
C ILE A 20 -18.18 -0.47 8.92
N ILE A 21 -17.54 -1.36 8.13
CA ILE A 21 -16.36 -2.14 8.52
C ILE A 21 -15.28 -1.94 7.46
N PRO A 22 -14.15 -1.26 7.77
CA PRO A 22 -13.06 -1.04 6.82
C PRO A 22 -12.07 -2.20 6.81
N LYS A 23 -11.15 -2.17 5.85
CA LYS A 23 -10.03 -3.12 5.73
C LYS A 23 -8.84 -2.82 6.63
N ASN A 24 -8.73 -1.62 7.16
CA ASN A 24 -7.61 -1.18 8.00
C ASN A 24 -7.78 -1.53 9.48
N ASP A 25 -6.71 -1.36 10.23
CA ASP A 25 -6.69 -1.32 11.69
C ASP A 25 -6.41 0.10 12.22
N GLU A 26 -6.14 0.22 13.49
CA GLU A 26 -5.95 1.47 14.21
C GLU A 26 -4.71 2.28 13.73
N PHE A 27 -3.79 1.64 13.01
CA PHE A 27 -2.57 2.26 12.47
C PHE A 27 -2.69 2.64 10.98
N PHE A 28 -3.81 2.30 10.34
CA PHE A 28 -4.06 2.57 8.92
C PHE A 28 -2.97 2.02 7.98
N GLY A 29 -2.27 0.96 8.42
CA GLY A 29 -1.24 0.31 7.62
C GLY A 29 -1.81 -0.36 6.37
N GLU A 30 -1.01 -0.42 5.30
CA GLU A 30 -1.42 -1.03 4.03
C GLU A 30 -1.83 -2.51 4.18
N TYR A 31 -1.12 -3.25 5.03
CA TYR A 31 -1.39 -4.65 5.30
C TYR A 31 -1.85 -4.84 6.74
N THR A 32 -3.15 -4.98 6.91
CA THR A 32 -3.74 -5.29 8.21
C THR A 32 -3.33 -6.69 8.65
N PRO A 33 -2.85 -6.88 9.90
CA PRO A 33 -2.58 -8.20 10.46
C PRO A 33 -3.84 -9.09 10.44
N ASP A 34 -3.67 -10.39 10.18
CA ASP A 34 -4.79 -11.33 10.05
C ASP A 34 -5.73 -11.30 11.29
N TYR A 35 -5.18 -11.08 12.48
CA TYR A 35 -5.96 -10.96 13.73
C TYR A 35 -6.73 -9.63 13.88
N ASN A 36 -6.48 -8.64 13.01
CA ASN A 36 -7.21 -7.36 12.95
C ASN A 36 -8.03 -7.20 11.66
N ASP A 37 -8.03 -8.21 10.77
CA ASP A 37 -8.74 -8.16 9.50
C ASP A 37 -10.25 -8.40 9.68
N ARG A 38 -10.93 -7.41 10.25
CA ARG A 38 -12.36 -7.44 10.55
C ARG A 38 -13.21 -7.58 9.29
N LEU A 39 -12.75 -6.97 8.18
CA LEU A 39 -13.43 -7.08 6.90
C LEU A 39 -13.42 -8.52 6.37
N ASN A 40 -12.26 -9.18 6.40
CA ASN A 40 -12.17 -10.58 6.01
C ASN A 40 -13.00 -11.48 6.92
N PHE A 41 -12.99 -11.24 8.23
CA PHE A 41 -13.81 -12.02 9.16
C PHE A 41 -15.30 -11.99 8.78
N ILE A 42 -15.88 -10.81 8.50
CA ILE A 42 -17.31 -10.67 8.25
C ILE A 42 -17.71 -11.05 6.83
N SER A 43 -16.85 -10.82 5.84
CA SER A 43 -17.19 -10.97 4.42
C SER A 43 -16.50 -12.15 3.72
N GLY A 44 -15.36 -12.63 4.22
CA GLY A 44 -14.47 -13.55 3.52
C GLY A 44 -13.60 -12.89 2.45
N PHE A 45 -13.64 -11.56 2.31
CA PHE A 45 -12.85 -10.82 1.33
C PHE A 45 -11.39 -10.72 1.74
N THR A 46 -10.48 -11.18 0.88
CA THR A 46 -9.03 -11.24 1.15
C THR A 46 -8.22 -10.17 0.43
N GLY A 47 -8.85 -9.25 -0.31
CA GLY A 47 -8.16 -8.11 -0.94
C GLY A 47 -7.60 -7.12 0.08
N SER A 48 -6.65 -6.28 -0.30
CA SER A 48 -6.00 -5.34 0.61
C SER A 48 -6.73 -4.00 0.78
N TYR A 49 -7.74 -3.72 -0.07
CA TYR A 49 -8.50 -2.48 0.02
C TYR A 49 -10.00 -2.71 -0.17
N GLY A 50 -10.80 -2.09 0.67
CA GLY A 50 -12.26 -2.14 0.62
C GLY A 50 -12.90 -1.92 1.98
N PHE A 51 -14.22 -1.89 2.00
CA PHE A 51 -15.02 -1.81 3.23
C PHE A 51 -16.41 -2.41 3.01
N ALA A 52 -16.98 -2.99 4.06
CA ALA A 52 -18.36 -3.47 4.04
C ALA A 52 -19.30 -2.48 4.71
N LEU A 53 -20.50 -2.33 4.15
CA LEU A 53 -21.63 -1.69 4.80
C LEU A 53 -22.73 -2.74 5.01
N VAL A 54 -22.94 -3.14 6.24
CA VAL A 54 -23.96 -4.12 6.63
C VAL A 54 -25.18 -3.34 7.15
N LEU A 55 -26.29 -3.42 6.46
CA LEU A 55 -27.59 -2.85 6.86
C LEU A 55 -28.52 -3.95 7.40
N LYS A 56 -29.60 -3.60 8.06
CA LYS A 56 -30.63 -4.56 8.55
C LYS A 56 -31.04 -5.56 7.43
N ASN A 57 -31.32 -5.07 6.22
CA ASN A 57 -31.86 -5.90 5.13
C ASN A 57 -30.90 -6.19 3.98
N LYS A 58 -29.80 -5.43 3.82
CA LYS A 58 -28.86 -5.54 2.69
C LYS A 58 -27.42 -5.43 3.15
N ASN A 59 -26.51 -6.09 2.45
CA ASN A 59 -25.07 -6.00 2.71
C ASN A 59 -24.35 -5.56 1.45
N TYR A 60 -23.45 -4.63 1.55
CA TYR A 60 -22.64 -4.11 0.45
C TYR A 60 -21.16 -4.26 0.76
N LEU A 61 -20.38 -4.65 -0.26
CA LEU A 61 -18.93 -4.64 -0.20
C LEU A 61 -18.41 -3.68 -1.28
N PHE A 62 -17.74 -2.64 -0.85
CA PHE A 62 -17.13 -1.62 -1.69
C PHE A 62 -15.67 -1.93 -1.91
N VAL A 63 -15.27 -2.02 -3.18
CA VAL A 63 -13.88 -2.29 -3.58
C VAL A 63 -13.51 -1.43 -4.78
N ASP A 64 -12.24 -1.15 -4.99
CA ASP A 64 -11.80 -0.51 -6.23
C ASP A 64 -11.70 -1.49 -7.41
N GLY A 65 -11.45 -0.96 -8.61
CA GLY A 65 -11.45 -1.75 -9.85
C GLY A 65 -10.47 -2.92 -9.88
N ARG A 66 -9.41 -2.91 -9.05
CA ARG A 66 -8.44 -4.01 -8.92
C ARG A 66 -9.05 -5.27 -8.30
N TYR A 67 -10.08 -5.11 -7.47
CA TYR A 67 -10.66 -6.17 -6.65
C TYR A 67 -12.07 -6.59 -7.06
N THR A 68 -12.71 -5.93 -8.03
CA THR A 68 -14.11 -6.20 -8.39
C THR A 68 -14.36 -7.67 -8.72
N LEU A 69 -13.48 -8.28 -9.54
CA LEU A 69 -13.61 -9.69 -9.92
C LEU A 69 -13.41 -10.61 -8.72
N GLN A 70 -12.38 -10.36 -7.91
CA GLN A 70 -12.08 -11.13 -6.70
C GLN A 70 -13.23 -11.06 -5.68
N ALA A 71 -13.77 -9.87 -5.44
CA ALA A 71 -14.87 -9.65 -4.50
C ALA A 71 -16.13 -10.38 -4.92
N ASN A 72 -16.48 -10.35 -6.22
CA ASN A 72 -17.61 -11.12 -6.74
C ASN A 72 -17.44 -12.64 -6.50
N ASN A 73 -16.25 -13.17 -6.78
CA ASN A 73 -15.97 -14.60 -6.60
C ASN A 73 -15.98 -15.01 -5.13
N GLN A 74 -15.50 -14.17 -4.22
CA GLN A 74 -15.37 -14.51 -2.80
C GLN A 74 -16.64 -14.19 -1.99
N CYS A 75 -17.35 -13.12 -2.30
CA CYS A 75 -18.35 -12.52 -1.45
C CYS A 75 -19.71 -12.29 -2.12
N GLY A 76 -19.82 -12.43 -3.44
CA GLY A 76 -21.02 -12.08 -4.22
C GLY A 76 -22.30 -12.79 -3.78
N LYS A 77 -22.19 -13.95 -3.11
CA LYS A 77 -23.34 -14.66 -2.54
C LYS A 77 -24.03 -13.90 -1.39
N PHE A 78 -23.28 -13.13 -0.59
CA PHE A 78 -23.79 -12.48 0.63
C PHE A 78 -23.70 -10.96 0.62
N PHE A 79 -22.92 -10.41 -0.31
CA PHE A 79 -22.70 -8.98 -0.45
C PHE A 79 -22.96 -8.52 -1.89
N LYS A 80 -23.67 -7.42 -2.06
CA LYS A 80 -23.70 -6.71 -3.34
C LYS A 80 -22.37 -5.99 -3.51
N ILE A 81 -21.60 -6.36 -4.55
CA ILE A 81 -20.29 -5.76 -4.82
C ILE A 81 -20.47 -4.43 -5.53
N ILE A 82 -19.83 -3.40 -5.02
CA ILE A 82 -19.88 -2.02 -5.57
C ILE A 82 -18.45 -1.60 -5.90
N THR A 83 -18.23 -1.16 -7.13
CA THR A 83 -16.93 -0.63 -7.55
C THR A 83 -16.83 0.86 -7.28
N ILE A 84 -15.91 1.27 -6.42
CA ILE A 84 -15.60 2.67 -6.16
C ILE A 84 -14.51 3.16 -7.14
N PRO A 85 -14.51 4.47 -7.49
CA PRO A 85 -15.39 5.53 -7.02
C PRO A 85 -16.70 5.68 -7.83
N ASN A 86 -17.06 4.70 -8.67
CA ASN A 86 -18.23 4.81 -9.55
C ASN A 86 -19.53 5.01 -8.75
N LYS A 87 -19.64 4.34 -7.60
CA LYS A 87 -20.71 4.54 -6.62
C LYS A 87 -20.15 4.46 -5.21
N MET A 88 -20.56 5.41 -4.36
CA MET A 88 -20.18 5.50 -2.96
C MET A 88 -21.36 5.11 -2.05
N PRO A 89 -21.16 4.87 -0.74
CA PRO A 89 -22.26 4.66 0.19
C PRO A 89 -23.31 5.77 0.13
N SER A 90 -22.90 7.03 -0.02
CA SER A 90 -23.80 8.18 -0.20
C SER A 90 -24.78 8.02 -1.36
N ASP A 91 -24.34 7.45 -2.50
CA ASP A 91 -25.19 7.27 -3.68
C ASP A 91 -26.24 6.17 -3.47
N ILE A 92 -25.90 5.16 -2.63
CA ILE A 92 -26.79 4.02 -2.33
C ILE A 92 -27.82 4.38 -1.25
N LEU A 93 -27.42 5.23 -0.32
CA LEU A 93 -28.22 5.63 0.84
C LEU A 93 -28.91 6.99 0.63
N LYS A 94 -28.90 7.51 -0.59
CA LYS A 94 -29.54 8.77 -0.96
C LYS A 94 -31.01 8.79 -0.46
N GLU A 95 -31.41 9.91 0.14
CA GLU A 95 -32.77 10.16 0.69
C GLU A 95 -33.18 9.33 1.91
N LYS A 96 -32.32 8.42 2.41
CA LYS A 96 -32.63 7.61 3.59
C LYS A 96 -32.18 8.33 4.86
N LYS A 97 -33.09 8.41 5.84
CA LYS A 97 -32.75 8.85 7.21
C LYS A 97 -32.29 7.63 8.02
N LEU A 98 -31.01 7.28 7.96
CA LEU A 98 -30.44 6.13 8.62
C LEU A 98 -29.38 6.54 9.65
N SER A 99 -29.25 5.76 10.71
CA SER A 99 -28.15 5.85 11.67
C SER A 99 -27.13 4.75 11.37
N ILE A 100 -25.91 5.14 10.97
CA ILE A 100 -24.83 4.21 10.62
C ILE A 100 -23.76 4.25 11.69
N GLY A 101 -23.54 3.12 12.34
CA GLY A 101 -22.48 2.93 13.32
C GLY A 101 -21.11 2.76 12.67
N PHE A 102 -20.08 3.28 13.30
CA PHE A 102 -18.69 3.11 12.89
C PHE A 102 -17.75 3.07 14.10
N ASP A 103 -16.60 2.40 13.96
CA ASP A 103 -15.54 2.45 14.98
C ASP A 103 -14.69 3.72 14.77
N PRO A 104 -14.66 4.67 15.71
CA PRO A 104 -13.95 5.94 15.53
C PRO A 104 -12.42 5.80 15.49
N ASN A 105 -11.86 4.64 15.87
CA ASN A 105 -10.43 4.35 15.72
C ASN A 105 -10.05 3.93 14.31
N LEU A 106 -11.00 3.45 13.49
CA LEU A 106 -10.75 2.86 12.19
C LEU A 106 -11.12 3.76 11.01
N PHE A 107 -11.64 4.95 11.28
CA PHE A 107 -12.00 5.93 10.26
C PHE A 107 -11.39 7.29 10.58
N THR A 108 -11.01 7.99 9.52
CA THR A 108 -10.72 9.41 9.61
C THR A 108 -11.98 10.23 9.31
N GLU A 109 -12.06 11.46 9.80
CA GLU A 109 -13.17 12.36 9.45
C GLU A 109 -13.30 12.53 7.93
N LYS A 110 -12.15 12.66 7.24
CA LYS A 110 -12.11 12.76 5.79
C LYS A 110 -12.67 11.53 5.09
N SER A 111 -12.36 10.32 5.56
CA SER A 111 -12.90 9.10 4.97
C SER A 111 -14.41 8.98 5.16
N LEU A 112 -14.93 9.33 6.33
CA LEU A 112 -16.36 9.38 6.60
C LEU A 112 -17.07 10.39 5.70
N PHE A 113 -16.48 11.58 5.50
CA PHE A 113 -17.01 12.59 4.60
C PHE A 113 -17.04 12.11 3.14
N ILE A 114 -15.97 11.44 2.68
CA ILE A 114 -15.92 10.86 1.31
C ILE A 114 -16.98 9.78 1.13
N PHE A 115 -17.22 8.94 2.14
CA PHE A 115 -18.17 7.83 2.03
C PHE A 115 -19.63 8.26 2.09
N PHE A 116 -19.96 9.19 2.98
CA PHE A 116 -21.34 9.57 3.27
C PHE A 116 -21.70 10.98 2.79
N GLY A 117 -20.70 11.82 2.54
CA GLY A 117 -20.91 13.17 2.00
C GLY A 117 -21.80 14.03 2.88
N LYS A 118 -22.66 14.82 2.20
CA LYS A 118 -23.63 15.72 2.84
C LYS A 118 -25.03 15.09 3.02
N ASN A 119 -25.13 13.76 2.95
CA ASN A 119 -26.43 13.08 3.09
C ASN A 119 -27.00 13.22 4.50
N LYS A 120 -28.35 13.07 4.62
CA LYS A 120 -29.08 13.08 5.90
C LYS A 120 -28.82 11.82 6.76
N ILE A 121 -27.62 11.21 6.66
CA ILE A 121 -27.22 10.02 7.40
C ILE A 121 -26.61 10.47 8.72
N LYS A 122 -27.14 9.92 9.83
CA LYS A 122 -26.55 10.12 11.16
C LYS A 122 -25.41 9.13 11.36
N LEU A 123 -24.19 9.61 11.47
CA LEU A 123 -23.02 8.79 11.81
C LEU A 123 -22.91 8.67 13.33
N LYS A 124 -22.91 7.42 13.84
CA LYS A 124 -22.82 7.14 15.29
C LYS A 124 -21.49 6.47 15.61
N PRO A 125 -20.56 7.14 16.34
CA PRO A 125 -19.34 6.52 16.81
C PRO A 125 -19.64 5.43 17.85
N ILE A 126 -19.05 4.24 17.67
CA ILE A 126 -19.19 3.10 18.57
C ILE A 126 -17.78 2.68 19.00
N PHE A 127 -17.40 3.03 20.22
CA PHE A 127 -16.03 2.86 20.71
C PHE A 127 -15.63 1.40 20.94
N GLN A 128 -16.61 0.52 21.18
CA GLN A 128 -16.36 -0.92 21.26
C GLN A 128 -16.74 -1.57 19.93
N ASN A 129 -15.75 -1.90 19.12
CA ASN A 129 -15.97 -2.45 17.77
C ASN A 129 -16.94 -3.63 17.77
N LEU A 130 -18.00 -3.55 16.96
CA LEU A 130 -19.06 -4.57 16.96
C LEU A 130 -18.58 -5.92 16.38
N ILE A 131 -17.58 -5.92 15.51
CA ILE A 131 -16.98 -7.16 15.01
C ILE A 131 -16.21 -7.86 16.13
N ASP A 132 -15.50 -7.09 16.97
CA ASP A 132 -14.72 -7.65 18.09
C ASP A 132 -15.62 -8.29 19.15
N LYS A 133 -16.89 -7.86 19.28
CA LYS A 133 -17.89 -8.49 20.16
C LYS A 133 -18.29 -9.91 19.71
N ILE A 134 -18.22 -10.18 18.41
CA ILE A 134 -18.67 -11.46 17.84
C ILE A 134 -17.51 -12.35 17.34
N TRP A 135 -16.27 -11.84 17.39
CA TRP A 135 -15.09 -12.52 16.88
C TRP A 135 -14.13 -12.95 18.00
N LYS A 136 -14.16 -14.21 18.36
CA LYS A 136 -13.13 -14.82 19.22
C LYS A 136 -11.85 -14.99 18.43
N ARG A 137 -10.95 -14.01 18.47
CA ARG A 137 -9.71 -13.98 17.68
C ARG A 137 -8.48 -14.36 18.52
N LYS A 138 -7.58 -15.15 17.94
CA LYS A 138 -6.26 -15.40 18.50
C LYS A 138 -5.30 -14.30 18.05
N ILE A 139 -4.86 -13.47 18.99
CA ILE A 139 -3.93 -12.38 18.71
C ILE A 139 -2.50 -12.92 18.77
N VAL A 140 -1.85 -13.01 17.62
CA VAL A 140 -0.44 -13.41 17.50
C VAL A 140 0.37 -12.21 17.02
N LYS A 141 0.97 -11.48 17.95
CA LYS A 141 1.84 -10.33 17.63
C LYS A 141 3.28 -10.81 17.44
N ASN A 142 3.99 -10.20 16.49
CA ASN A 142 5.43 -10.37 16.36
C ASN A 142 6.12 -9.79 17.61
N LYS A 143 7.05 -10.55 18.19
CA LYS A 143 7.77 -10.18 19.42
C LYS A 143 9.14 -9.54 19.16
N SER A 144 9.56 -9.41 17.91
CA SER A 144 10.87 -8.84 17.55
C SER A 144 11.02 -7.43 18.09
N LYS A 145 12.20 -7.13 18.62
CA LYS A 145 12.56 -5.80 19.11
C LYS A 145 12.65 -4.82 17.94
N PHE A 146 12.42 -3.55 18.22
CA PHE A 146 12.76 -2.47 17.30
C PHE A 146 14.26 -2.25 17.26
N TYR A 147 14.75 -1.76 16.13
CA TYR A 147 16.17 -1.52 15.89
C TYR A 147 16.39 -0.25 15.07
N LEU A 148 17.54 0.36 15.21
CA LEU A 148 17.98 1.47 14.39
C LEU A 148 18.54 0.95 13.06
N LEU A 149 18.30 1.71 12.00
CA LEU A 149 19.11 1.56 10.80
C LEU A 149 20.56 1.94 11.12
N PRO A 150 21.55 1.18 10.65
CA PRO A 150 22.94 1.55 10.76
C PRO A 150 23.24 2.82 9.95
N SER A 151 24.33 3.51 10.29
CA SER A 151 24.70 4.81 9.69
C SER A 151 24.87 4.75 8.17
N GLU A 152 25.39 3.63 7.66
CA GLU A 152 25.59 3.38 6.23
C GLU A 152 24.29 3.14 5.46
N ALA A 153 23.17 3.00 6.17
CA ALA A 153 21.85 2.81 5.61
C ALA A 153 21.01 4.08 5.57
N ALA A 154 21.43 5.15 6.20
CA ALA A 154 20.64 6.37 6.29
C ALA A 154 21.46 7.60 5.87
N ASP A 155 20.99 8.34 4.87
CA ASP A 155 21.64 9.60 4.43
C ASP A 155 21.64 10.67 5.53
N GLU A 156 20.60 10.67 6.37
CA GLU A 156 20.46 11.67 7.41
C GLU A 156 20.23 11.03 8.79
N ARG A 157 20.93 11.54 9.79
CA ARG A 157 20.64 11.24 11.19
C ARG A 157 19.26 11.79 11.57
N TYR A 158 18.56 11.14 12.49
CA TYR A 158 17.21 11.53 12.91
C TYR A 158 17.13 12.98 13.41
N GLN A 159 18.18 13.50 14.05
CA GLN A 159 18.24 14.89 14.55
C GLN A 159 18.08 15.92 13.42
N LEU A 160 18.70 15.67 12.24
CA LEU A 160 18.56 16.55 11.08
C LEU A 160 17.13 16.52 10.53
N LYS A 161 16.53 15.34 10.48
CA LYS A 161 15.11 15.17 10.07
C LYS A 161 14.17 15.90 11.04
N VAL A 162 14.39 15.77 12.34
CA VAL A 162 13.62 16.47 13.39
C VAL A 162 13.80 17.99 13.28
N ASN A 163 15.00 18.48 12.98
CA ASN A 163 15.23 19.91 12.73
C ASN A 163 14.42 20.43 11.53
N LYS A 164 14.27 19.64 10.45
CA LYS A 164 13.40 20.01 9.33
C LYS A 164 11.94 20.17 9.78
N ILE A 165 11.46 19.26 10.63
CA ILE A 165 10.10 19.35 11.20
C ILE A 165 9.95 20.57 12.12
N ALA A 166 10.92 20.83 12.99
CA ALA A 166 10.87 22.01 13.87
C ALA A 166 10.84 23.33 13.08
N LYS A 167 11.64 23.43 11.99
CA LYS A 167 11.58 24.56 11.05
C LYS A 167 10.21 24.68 10.37
N TYR A 168 9.63 23.56 9.96
CA TYR A 168 8.28 23.53 9.37
C TYR A 168 7.21 23.99 10.36
N LEU A 169 7.26 23.53 11.62
CA LEU A 169 6.36 23.97 12.68
C LEU A 169 6.44 25.48 12.94
N LYS A 170 7.66 26.01 13.02
CA LYS A 170 7.87 27.47 13.17
C LYS A 170 7.26 28.24 12.00
N LYS A 171 7.50 27.81 10.74
CA LYS A 171 6.93 28.43 9.54
C LYS A 171 5.39 28.41 9.56
N LYS A 172 4.78 27.35 10.10
CA LYS A 172 3.32 27.21 10.21
C LYS A 172 2.74 27.85 11.49
N ARG A 173 3.59 28.46 12.32
CA ARG A 173 3.21 29.02 13.63
C ARG A 173 2.41 27.99 14.45
N SER A 174 2.92 26.76 14.55
CA SER A 174 2.28 25.63 15.24
C SER A 174 3.18 25.10 16.34
N ASP A 175 2.57 24.61 17.42
CA ASP A 175 3.29 24.12 18.58
C ASP A 175 3.68 22.65 18.42
N PHE A 176 2.82 21.87 17.75
CA PHE A 176 2.99 20.41 17.58
C PHE A 176 2.69 19.93 16.17
N LEU A 177 3.37 18.86 15.78
CA LEU A 177 2.96 17.95 14.71
C LEU A 177 2.61 16.59 15.33
N PHE A 178 1.40 16.11 15.12
CA PHE A 178 0.99 14.77 15.51
C PHE A 178 0.98 13.85 14.29
N VAL A 179 1.90 12.88 14.26
CA VAL A 179 2.12 11.94 13.16
C VAL A 179 1.52 10.59 13.51
N THR A 180 0.52 10.16 12.77
CA THR A 180 -0.17 8.89 12.95
C THR A 180 0.26 7.81 11.95
N ALA A 181 0.91 8.18 10.86
CA ALA A 181 1.45 7.27 9.87
C ALA A 181 2.72 6.58 10.39
N SER A 182 2.63 5.30 10.74
CA SER A 182 3.74 4.54 11.34
C SER A 182 4.98 4.46 10.46
N GLU A 183 4.82 4.43 9.13
CA GLU A 183 5.94 4.47 8.16
C GLU A 183 6.69 5.81 8.18
N ASN A 184 5.98 6.91 8.43
CA ASN A 184 6.58 8.23 8.57
C ASN A 184 7.39 8.33 9.86
N ASN A 185 6.88 7.74 10.94
CA ASN A 185 7.57 7.63 12.22
C ASN A 185 8.86 6.81 12.10
N ALA A 186 8.77 5.68 11.39
CA ALA A 186 9.91 4.80 11.12
C ALA A 186 11.02 5.51 10.33
N TRP A 187 10.64 6.28 9.30
CA TRP A 187 11.59 7.08 8.51
C TRP A 187 12.21 8.21 9.33
N LEU A 188 11.38 8.96 10.06
CA LEU A 188 11.83 10.12 10.82
C LEU A 188 12.92 9.77 11.84
N LEU A 189 12.70 8.68 12.58
CA LEU A 189 13.59 8.25 13.65
C LEU A 189 14.64 7.22 13.21
N ASN A 190 14.66 6.81 11.95
CA ASN A 190 15.48 5.69 11.45
C ASN A 190 15.24 4.38 12.21
N ILE A 191 14.08 4.21 12.85
CA ILE A 191 13.70 2.99 13.57
C ILE A 191 13.00 2.03 12.61
N ARG A 192 13.30 0.74 12.73
CA ARG A 192 12.57 -0.32 12.03
C ARG A 192 12.01 -1.33 13.03
N GLY A 193 10.94 -2.01 12.62
CA GLY A 193 10.23 -3.01 13.42
C GLY A 193 9.58 -4.06 12.54
N ARG A 194 8.92 -5.03 13.15
CA ARG A 194 8.26 -6.14 12.44
C ARG A 194 6.78 -6.26 12.83
N ASP A 195 6.09 -5.12 13.00
CA ASP A 195 4.66 -5.11 13.34
C ASP A 195 3.79 -5.32 12.11
N THR A 196 4.31 -4.99 10.93
CA THR A 196 3.69 -5.32 9.65
C THR A 196 4.41 -6.49 8.97
N LYS A 197 3.69 -7.24 8.14
CA LYS A 197 4.18 -8.49 7.53
C LYS A 197 5.19 -8.23 6.42
N TYR A 198 5.00 -7.18 5.64
CA TYR A 198 5.71 -6.93 4.38
C TYR A 198 6.58 -5.67 4.39
N ALA A 199 6.52 -4.90 5.45
CA ALA A 199 7.36 -3.73 5.63
C ALA A 199 7.98 -3.70 7.02
N PRO A 200 9.21 -3.16 7.18
CA PRO A 200 9.89 -3.14 8.48
C PRO A 200 9.42 -1.95 9.34
N ILE A 201 8.14 -1.87 9.64
CA ILE A 201 7.50 -0.73 10.30
C ILE A 201 7.10 -1.10 11.72
N PRO A 202 7.50 -0.28 12.75
CA PRO A 202 6.96 -0.34 14.09
C PRO A 202 5.60 0.36 14.15
N HIS A 203 4.55 -0.27 14.66
CA HIS A 203 3.28 0.40 14.92
C HIS A 203 3.46 1.48 15.98
N SER A 204 3.20 2.73 15.63
CA SER A 204 3.51 3.86 16.50
C SER A 204 2.79 5.14 16.12
N TYR A 205 2.71 6.06 17.09
CA TYR A 205 2.37 7.46 16.87
C TYR A 205 3.51 8.35 17.38
N ILE A 206 3.63 9.55 16.84
CA ILE A 206 4.61 10.53 17.31
C ILE A 206 3.93 11.89 17.55
N LEU A 207 4.27 12.51 18.65
CA LEU A 207 3.98 13.93 18.91
C LEU A 207 5.30 14.69 18.98
N ILE A 208 5.51 15.63 18.07
CA ILE A 208 6.73 16.41 17.95
C ILE A 208 6.43 17.86 18.32
N GLU A 209 7.21 18.43 19.23
CA GLU A 209 7.13 19.82 19.65
C GLU A 209 8.05 20.72 18.79
N LYS A 210 7.71 22.01 18.66
CA LYS A 210 8.53 22.99 17.97
C LYS A 210 9.95 23.19 18.57
N ASN A 211 10.15 22.82 19.84
CA ASN A 211 11.43 22.78 20.56
C ASN A 211 12.20 21.47 20.35
N ARG A 212 11.72 20.56 19.48
CA ARG A 212 12.32 19.26 19.13
C ARG A 212 12.12 18.13 20.13
N ASN A 213 11.36 18.32 21.19
CA ASN A 213 10.96 17.23 22.06
C ASN A 213 10.03 16.26 21.31
N ILE A 214 10.23 14.97 21.51
CA ILE A 214 9.48 13.93 20.82
C ILE A 214 8.89 12.96 21.84
N ARG A 215 7.58 12.67 21.72
CA ARG A 215 6.93 11.56 22.38
C ARG A 215 6.63 10.49 21.36
N PHE A 216 7.23 9.31 21.53
CA PHE A 216 7.07 8.17 20.64
C PHE A 216 6.23 7.10 21.33
N PHE A 217 4.99 6.93 20.88
CA PHE A 217 4.03 5.99 21.42
C PHE A 217 4.10 4.66 20.67
N CYS A 218 4.49 3.58 21.37
CA CYS A 218 4.69 2.27 20.77
C CYS A 218 4.51 1.15 21.82
N ASP A 219 4.66 -0.11 21.39
CA ASP A 219 4.76 -1.24 22.32
C ASP A 219 6.12 -1.21 23.04
N LEU A 220 6.14 -0.78 24.30
CA LEU A 220 7.37 -0.64 25.11
C LEU A 220 8.11 -1.96 25.29
N LYS A 221 7.43 -3.12 25.20
CA LYS A 221 8.06 -4.44 25.26
C LYS A 221 9.03 -4.66 24.12
N LYS A 222 8.95 -3.90 23.03
CA LYS A 222 9.82 -3.98 21.85
C LYS A 222 10.98 -3.00 21.88
N VAL A 223 11.02 -2.10 22.84
CA VAL A 223 12.08 -1.09 23.00
C VAL A 223 13.17 -1.63 23.93
N SER A 224 14.36 -1.90 23.40
CA SER A 224 15.52 -2.31 24.19
C SER A 224 16.16 -1.13 24.93
N SER A 225 16.92 -1.40 25.98
CA SER A 225 17.70 -0.37 26.69
C SER A 225 18.70 0.33 25.76
N THR A 226 19.34 -0.44 24.87
CA THR A 226 20.26 0.08 23.85
C THR A 226 19.55 1.07 22.90
N LEU A 227 18.39 0.69 22.37
CA LEU A 227 17.60 1.57 21.51
C LEU A 227 17.20 2.85 22.26
N ARG A 228 16.78 2.72 23.51
CA ARG A 228 16.37 3.88 24.34
C ARG A 228 17.53 4.86 24.55
N ARG A 229 18.74 4.37 24.83
CA ARG A 229 19.94 5.18 25.01
C ARG A 229 20.40 5.91 23.75
N SER A 230 20.04 5.43 22.57
CA SER A 230 20.38 6.07 21.29
C SER A 230 19.68 7.41 21.04
N PHE A 231 18.69 7.77 21.87
CA PHE A 231 17.88 8.97 21.70
C PHE A 231 17.92 9.87 22.95
N LYS A 232 18.45 11.08 22.82
CA LYS A 232 18.53 12.05 23.93
C LYS A 232 17.23 12.83 24.16
N GLN A 233 16.50 13.20 23.08
CA GLN A 233 15.30 14.07 23.14
C GLN A 233 14.00 13.32 22.84
N LEU A 234 14.01 11.99 22.94
CA LEU A 234 12.88 11.14 22.63
C LEU A 234 12.40 10.39 23.87
N LYS A 235 11.15 10.61 24.24
CA LYS A 235 10.46 9.88 25.31
C LYS A 235 9.66 8.73 24.71
N PHE A 236 10.01 7.49 25.04
CA PHE A 236 9.23 6.30 24.69
C PHE A 236 8.07 6.15 25.68
N LEU A 237 6.84 6.06 25.16
CA LEU A 237 5.60 5.90 25.91
C LEU A 237 4.83 4.68 25.38
N ASP A 238 4.00 4.08 26.21
CA ASP A 238 3.11 3.01 25.73
C ASP A 238 2.07 3.61 24.77
N VAL A 239 1.75 2.87 23.71
CA VAL A 239 0.74 3.32 22.73
C VAL A 239 -0.62 3.60 23.39
N LYS A 240 -0.94 2.92 24.49
CA LYS A 240 -2.17 3.13 25.26
C LYS A 240 -2.24 4.52 25.92
N ASP A 241 -1.08 5.13 26.19
CA ASP A 241 -0.99 6.45 26.81
C ASP A 241 -1.20 7.60 25.81
N CYS A 242 -1.29 7.30 24.52
CA CYS A 242 -1.43 8.31 23.47
C CYS A 242 -2.70 9.15 23.69
N ALA A 243 -3.86 8.50 23.83
CA ALA A 243 -5.13 9.20 24.06
C ALA A 243 -5.10 10.10 25.31
N LYS A 244 -4.59 9.57 26.44
CA LYS A 244 -4.43 10.32 27.69
C LYS A 244 -3.47 11.51 27.53
N THR A 245 -2.41 11.36 26.74
CA THR A 245 -1.46 12.44 26.50
C THR A 245 -2.09 13.55 25.65
N LEU A 246 -2.80 13.18 24.58
CA LEU A 246 -3.45 14.14 23.69
C LEU A 246 -4.57 14.93 24.40
N SER A 247 -5.37 14.27 25.26
CA SER A 247 -6.46 14.93 26.00
C SER A 247 -5.99 15.98 27.04
N LYS A 248 -4.70 15.94 27.41
CA LYS A 248 -4.10 16.90 28.36
C LYS A 248 -3.49 18.13 27.65
N ILE A 249 -3.47 18.17 26.32
CA ILE A 249 -2.98 19.31 25.58
C ILE A 249 -4.10 20.34 25.46
N GLU A 250 -3.82 21.59 25.87
CA GLU A 250 -4.80 22.67 25.89
C GLU A 250 -4.20 23.94 25.35
N ASN A 251 -5.03 24.75 24.66
CA ASN A 251 -4.66 26.08 24.16
C ASN A 251 -3.41 26.08 23.24
N LYS A 252 -3.26 25.00 22.45
CA LYS A 252 -2.15 24.82 21.51
C LYS A 252 -2.65 24.72 20.08
N LYS A 253 -1.73 24.94 19.14
CA LYS A 253 -1.96 24.77 17.71
C LYS A 253 -1.24 23.53 17.21
N LEU A 254 -2.01 22.55 16.74
CA LEU A 254 -1.49 21.26 16.29
C LEU A 254 -1.70 21.07 14.80
N ILE A 255 -0.69 20.54 14.11
CA ILE A 255 -0.83 20.02 12.75
C ILE A 255 -1.15 18.54 12.83
N ILE A 256 -2.19 18.13 12.11
CA ILE A 256 -2.55 16.72 11.89
C ILE A 256 -2.79 16.47 10.40
N ASP A 257 -2.59 15.23 9.94
CA ASP A 257 -3.01 14.82 8.60
C ASP A 257 -4.36 14.09 8.68
N SER A 258 -5.39 14.69 8.09
CA SER A 258 -6.74 14.13 8.06
C SER A 258 -6.87 12.84 7.23
N ASN A 259 -5.83 12.43 6.51
CA ASN A 259 -5.81 11.14 5.81
C ASN A 259 -5.41 9.97 6.72
N SER A 260 -4.69 10.21 7.81
CA SER A 260 -4.15 9.17 8.70
C SER A 260 -4.59 9.31 10.16
N CYS A 261 -4.97 10.50 10.62
CA CYS A 261 -5.43 10.70 11.99
C CYS A 261 -6.87 10.18 12.16
N SER A 262 -7.07 9.21 13.06
CA SER A 262 -8.40 8.64 13.31
C SER A 262 -9.38 9.70 13.86
N PHE A 263 -10.67 9.48 13.63
CA PHE A 263 -11.74 10.32 14.18
C PHE A 263 -11.62 10.45 15.70
N PHE A 264 -11.34 9.34 16.38
CA PHE A 264 -11.15 9.33 17.83
C PHE A 264 -10.00 10.22 18.29
N LEU A 265 -8.79 10.02 17.75
CA LEU A 265 -7.61 10.79 18.17
C LEU A 265 -7.76 12.28 17.83
N LYS A 266 -8.35 12.60 16.67
CA LYS A 266 -8.68 13.98 16.30
C LYS A 266 -9.65 14.60 17.31
N SER A 267 -10.72 13.90 17.70
CA SER A 267 -11.73 14.43 18.63
C SER A 267 -11.19 14.77 20.01
N LEU A 268 -10.12 14.08 20.45
CA LEU A 268 -9.44 14.39 21.73
C LEU A 268 -8.66 15.71 21.66
N ILE A 269 -8.10 16.02 20.49
CA ILE A 269 -7.31 17.25 20.27
C ILE A 269 -8.24 18.45 20.04
N ASP A 270 -9.30 18.27 19.23
CA ASP A 270 -10.16 19.34 18.71
C ASP A 270 -10.92 20.11 19.81
N LYS A 271 -11.25 19.42 20.89
CA LYS A 271 -12.04 19.99 22.00
C LYS A 271 -11.39 21.20 22.68
N LYS A 272 -10.05 21.27 22.72
CA LYS A 272 -9.30 22.20 23.54
C LYS A 272 -8.18 22.94 22.78
N ASN A 273 -8.03 22.67 21.47
CA ASN A 273 -6.89 23.14 20.70
C ASN A 273 -7.31 23.60 19.30
N LYS A 274 -6.44 24.40 18.65
CA LYS A 274 -6.60 24.78 17.25
C LYS A 274 -5.94 23.74 16.35
N ILE A 275 -6.70 23.07 15.49
CA ILE A 275 -6.18 22.09 14.52
C ILE A 275 -5.91 22.76 13.17
N LEU A 276 -4.75 22.47 12.60
CA LEU A 276 -4.42 22.68 11.20
C LEU A 276 -4.39 21.34 10.48
N ASN A 277 -5.41 21.10 9.63
CA ASN A 277 -5.44 19.95 8.77
C ASN A 277 -4.51 20.16 7.56
N LEU A 278 -3.29 19.64 7.64
CA LEU A 278 -2.29 19.69 6.58
C LEU A 278 -1.75 18.29 6.33
N GLN A 279 -1.38 18.02 5.07
CA GLN A 279 -0.65 16.78 4.77
C GLN A 279 0.64 16.73 5.60
N ASP A 280 0.92 15.56 6.18
CA ASP A 280 2.16 15.33 6.92
C ASP A 280 3.37 15.58 6.00
N PRO A 281 4.24 16.55 6.35
CA PRO A 281 5.39 16.94 5.52
C PRO A 281 6.40 15.79 5.34
N ILE A 282 6.39 14.80 6.21
CA ILE A 282 7.29 13.65 6.16
C ILE A 282 7.08 12.84 4.88
N TYR A 283 5.84 12.77 4.36
CA TYR A 283 5.59 12.09 3.10
C TYR A 283 6.47 12.62 1.96
N LEU A 284 6.59 13.94 1.84
CA LEU A 284 7.44 14.54 0.81
C LEU A 284 8.93 14.36 1.13
N PHE A 285 9.33 14.51 2.40
CA PHE A 285 10.73 14.38 2.78
C PHE A 285 11.27 12.98 2.52
N LYS A 286 10.53 11.92 2.90
CA LYS A 286 10.96 10.53 2.66
C LYS A 286 10.83 10.08 1.20
N ALA A 287 10.00 10.75 0.40
CA ALA A 287 9.87 10.45 -1.02
C ALA A 287 11.14 10.76 -1.80
N ILE A 288 11.90 11.77 -1.37
CA ILE A 288 13.16 12.20 -1.98
C ILE A 288 14.30 11.44 -1.30
N LYS A 289 14.77 10.37 -1.96
CA LYS A 289 15.88 9.54 -1.48
C LYS A 289 17.20 10.27 -1.70
N GLY A 290 18.05 10.21 -0.70
CA GLY A 290 19.40 10.72 -0.79
C GLY A 290 20.35 9.77 -1.54
N LYS A 291 21.59 10.20 -1.71
CA LYS A 291 22.59 9.47 -2.52
C LYS A 291 22.84 8.06 -2.00
N GLN A 292 23.05 7.90 -0.70
CA GLN A 292 23.33 6.61 -0.08
C GLN A 292 22.10 5.67 -0.17
N GLU A 293 20.89 6.22 0.01
CA GLU A 293 19.65 5.45 -0.12
C GLU A 293 19.48 4.92 -1.56
N ILE A 294 19.75 5.74 -2.58
CA ILE A 294 19.71 5.33 -4.00
C ILE A 294 20.73 4.22 -4.28
N GLU A 295 21.98 4.35 -3.81
CA GLU A 295 22.99 3.32 -4.03
C GLU A 295 22.62 1.99 -3.36
N ASN A 296 22.06 2.02 -2.17
CA ASN A 296 21.57 0.82 -1.49
C ASN A 296 20.39 0.18 -2.22
N ILE A 297 19.48 0.99 -2.77
CA ILE A 297 18.36 0.49 -3.59
C ILE A 297 18.87 -0.15 -4.88
N LYS A 298 19.85 0.43 -5.57
CA LYS A 298 20.48 -0.18 -6.75
C LYS A 298 21.04 -1.56 -6.42
N LYS A 299 21.77 -1.71 -5.30
CA LYS A 299 22.28 -3.01 -4.84
C LYS A 299 21.15 -4.01 -4.58
N ALA A 300 20.05 -3.58 -3.93
CA ALA A 300 18.89 -4.42 -3.69
C ALA A 300 18.27 -4.93 -4.99
N HIS A 301 18.19 -4.07 -6.02
CA HIS A 301 17.66 -4.45 -7.35
C HIS A 301 18.58 -5.41 -8.10
N ILE A 302 19.90 -5.31 -7.95
CA ILE A 302 20.86 -6.29 -8.49
C ILE A 302 20.61 -7.65 -7.81
N TYR A 303 20.50 -7.70 -6.50
CA TYR A 303 20.25 -8.94 -5.76
C TYR A 303 18.92 -9.59 -6.16
N ASP A 304 17.86 -8.80 -6.27
CA ASP A 304 16.54 -9.28 -6.67
C ASP A 304 16.51 -9.71 -8.14
N GLY A 305 17.17 -8.95 -9.02
CA GLY A 305 17.32 -9.24 -10.45
C GLY A 305 17.99 -10.58 -10.70
N VAL A 306 19.05 -10.90 -9.95
CA VAL A 306 19.71 -12.22 -10.02
C VAL A 306 18.74 -13.33 -9.60
N ALA A 307 17.99 -13.15 -8.52
CA ALA A 307 17.04 -14.16 -8.05
C ALA A 307 15.91 -14.38 -9.06
N LEU A 308 15.34 -13.30 -9.58
CA LEU A 308 14.25 -13.35 -10.56
C LEU A 308 14.72 -13.93 -11.89
N THR A 309 15.88 -13.53 -12.41
CA THR A 309 16.44 -14.08 -13.67
C THR A 309 16.67 -15.59 -13.57
N LYS A 310 17.29 -16.07 -12.47
CA LYS A 310 17.45 -17.51 -12.23
C LYS A 310 16.11 -18.24 -12.15
N TYR A 311 15.11 -17.61 -11.55
CA TYR A 311 13.77 -18.16 -11.46
C TYR A 311 13.09 -18.24 -12.83
N LEU A 312 13.14 -17.19 -13.64
CA LEU A 312 12.52 -17.17 -14.98
C LEU A 312 13.16 -18.21 -15.90
N PHE A 313 14.49 -18.34 -15.86
CA PHE A 313 15.20 -19.39 -16.58
C PHE A 313 14.78 -20.79 -16.13
N TRP A 314 14.73 -21.04 -14.81
CA TRP A 314 14.27 -22.29 -14.26
C TRP A 314 12.81 -22.60 -14.68
N LEU A 315 11.94 -21.59 -14.63
CA LEU A 315 10.52 -21.75 -15.00
C LEU A 315 10.38 -22.16 -16.46
N LYS A 316 10.99 -21.47 -17.39
CA LYS A 316 10.95 -21.80 -18.83
C LYS A 316 11.47 -23.20 -19.15
N LYS A 317 12.49 -23.69 -18.43
CA LYS A 317 13.01 -25.05 -18.59
C LYS A 317 12.14 -26.16 -17.99
N ASN A 318 11.29 -25.87 -17.00
CA ASN A 318 10.66 -26.90 -16.20
C ASN A 318 9.13 -26.93 -16.22
N PHE A 319 8.45 -25.86 -16.67
CA PHE A 319 6.99 -25.76 -16.55
C PHE A 319 6.23 -26.90 -17.23
N TYR A 320 6.75 -27.47 -18.31
CA TYR A 320 6.13 -28.57 -19.05
C TYR A 320 6.61 -29.97 -18.62
N LYS A 321 7.74 -30.05 -17.92
CA LYS A 321 8.33 -31.31 -17.43
C LYS A 321 7.86 -31.69 -16.04
N LYS A 322 7.39 -30.71 -15.26
CA LYS A 322 7.01 -30.86 -13.85
C LYS A 322 5.60 -30.32 -13.63
N ASN A 323 4.93 -30.85 -12.62
CA ASN A 323 3.63 -30.32 -12.18
C ASN A 323 3.81 -29.01 -11.42
N ILE A 324 4.11 -27.91 -12.16
CA ILE A 324 4.28 -26.58 -11.56
C ILE A 324 2.93 -25.89 -11.53
N THR A 325 2.51 -25.44 -10.35
CA THR A 325 1.33 -24.61 -10.11
C THR A 325 1.74 -23.19 -9.73
N GLU A 326 0.80 -22.27 -9.72
CA GLU A 326 1.01 -20.87 -9.30
C GLU A 326 1.64 -20.78 -7.89
N ILE A 327 1.14 -21.59 -6.94
CA ILE A 327 1.68 -21.66 -5.57
C ILE A 327 3.11 -22.22 -5.56
N THR A 328 3.36 -23.31 -6.29
CA THR A 328 4.70 -23.92 -6.31
C THR A 328 5.71 -23.03 -7.03
N ALA A 329 5.29 -22.31 -8.07
CA ALA A 329 6.08 -21.32 -8.78
C ALA A 329 6.49 -20.15 -7.86
N SER A 330 5.54 -19.56 -7.14
CA SER A 330 5.82 -18.47 -6.18
C SER A 330 6.75 -18.92 -5.04
N LYS A 331 6.54 -20.13 -4.49
CA LYS A 331 7.42 -20.72 -3.49
C LYS A 331 8.84 -20.93 -4.02
N LYS A 332 9.00 -21.30 -5.30
CA LYS A 332 10.32 -21.45 -5.94
C LYS A 332 11.04 -20.12 -6.08
N LEU A 333 10.34 -19.05 -6.48
CA LEU A 333 10.91 -17.69 -6.53
C LEU A 333 11.41 -17.26 -5.16
N LEU A 334 10.60 -17.46 -4.11
CA LEU A 334 11.03 -17.16 -2.74
C LEU A 334 12.29 -17.96 -2.34
N LYS A 335 12.42 -19.22 -2.76
CA LYS A 335 13.67 -20.00 -2.52
C LYS A 335 14.88 -19.39 -3.21
N PHE A 336 14.74 -18.84 -4.42
CA PHE A 336 15.82 -18.13 -5.09
C PHE A 336 16.22 -16.84 -4.35
N ARG A 337 15.25 -16.03 -3.89
CA ARG A 337 15.51 -14.82 -3.08
C ARG A 337 16.24 -15.14 -1.77
N LYS A 338 15.80 -16.19 -1.05
CA LYS A 338 16.41 -16.62 0.22
C LYS A 338 17.85 -17.08 0.11
N LYS A 339 18.37 -17.37 -1.09
CA LYS A 339 19.79 -17.67 -1.28
C LYS A 339 20.70 -16.45 -1.08
N ASN A 340 20.17 -15.25 -1.17
CA ASN A 340 20.91 -14.04 -0.88
C ASN A 340 20.76 -13.69 0.62
N LYS A 341 21.89 -13.60 1.34
CA LYS A 341 21.92 -13.27 2.77
C LYS A 341 21.34 -11.88 3.09
N LYS A 342 21.32 -10.97 2.11
CA LYS A 342 20.76 -9.62 2.26
C LYS A 342 19.21 -9.59 2.15
N PHE A 343 18.59 -10.64 1.64
CA PHE A 343 17.13 -10.77 1.60
C PHE A 343 16.57 -10.95 3.02
N LYS A 344 15.62 -10.14 3.41
CA LYS A 344 14.98 -10.21 4.73
C LYS A 344 13.59 -10.89 4.65
N PHE A 345 12.71 -10.42 3.80
CA PHE A 345 11.36 -10.96 3.59
C PHE A 345 10.73 -10.33 2.34
N LEU A 346 9.55 -10.81 1.94
CA LEU A 346 8.82 -10.24 0.80
C LEU A 346 8.32 -8.83 1.09
N SER A 347 8.32 -7.96 0.08
CA SER A 347 7.77 -6.59 0.17
C SER A 347 6.23 -6.55 0.05
N PHE A 348 5.64 -7.61 -0.51
CA PHE A 348 4.19 -7.87 -0.59
C PHE A 348 3.91 -9.34 -0.92
N PRO A 349 2.64 -9.81 -0.83
CA PRO A 349 2.30 -11.18 -1.25
C PRO A 349 2.56 -11.36 -2.74
N THR A 350 3.39 -12.32 -3.11
CA THR A 350 3.65 -12.61 -4.54
C THR A 350 2.37 -12.91 -5.29
N ILE A 351 2.14 -12.18 -6.38
CA ILE A 351 1.10 -12.47 -7.36
C ILE A 351 1.69 -13.45 -8.37
N SER A 352 1.04 -14.59 -8.54
CA SER A 352 1.48 -15.67 -9.42
C SER A 352 0.24 -16.22 -10.10
N GLY A 353 -0.04 -15.78 -11.32
CA GLY A 353 -1.28 -16.09 -12.04
C GLY A 353 -1.04 -16.56 -13.46
N THR A 354 -1.61 -17.70 -13.84
CA THR A 354 -1.55 -18.23 -15.20
C THR A 354 -2.91 -18.23 -15.87
N GLY A 355 -2.95 -17.90 -17.17
CA GLY A 355 -4.19 -17.81 -17.94
C GLY A 355 -5.22 -16.90 -17.25
N PRO A 356 -6.47 -17.36 -17.00
CA PRO A 356 -7.53 -16.55 -16.40
C PRO A 356 -7.20 -15.92 -15.05
N ASN A 357 -6.37 -16.55 -14.22
CA ASN A 357 -5.96 -16.00 -12.92
C ASN A 357 -5.05 -14.77 -13.07
N GLY A 358 -4.26 -14.68 -14.15
CA GLY A 358 -3.48 -13.50 -14.49
C GLY A 358 -4.33 -12.25 -14.79
N ALA A 359 -5.62 -12.43 -15.10
CA ALA A 359 -6.56 -11.31 -15.31
C ALA A 359 -6.99 -10.62 -14.00
N ILE A 360 -6.71 -11.19 -12.85
CA ILE A 360 -7.00 -10.60 -11.54
C ILE A 360 -5.77 -9.81 -11.08
N ILE A 361 -5.86 -8.49 -11.09
CA ILE A 361 -4.73 -7.57 -10.91
C ILE A 361 -3.92 -7.86 -9.65
N HIS A 362 -4.59 -8.09 -8.52
CA HIS A 362 -3.98 -8.45 -7.24
C HIS A 362 -4.34 -9.91 -6.85
N TYR A 363 -4.13 -10.83 -7.79
CA TYR A 363 -4.42 -12.24 -7.58
C TYR A 363 -3.61 -12.82 -6.42
N LYS A 364 -4.28 -13.56 -5.57
CA LYS A 364 -3.66 -14.36 -4.52
C LYS A 364 -4.04 -15.82 -4.71
N ALA A 365 -3.09 -16.63 -5.14
CA ALA A 365 -3.31 -18.07 -5.28
C ALA A 365 -3.64 -18.70 -3.91
N THR A 366 -4.68 -19.53 -3.90
CA THR A 366 -5.11 -20.34 -2.76
C THR A 366 -5.22 -21.80 -3.21
N HIS A 367 -5.24 -22.76 -2.29
CA HIS A 367 -5.40 -24.18 -2.67
C HIS A 367 -6.66 -24.44 -3.52
N LYS A 368 -7.71 -23.60 -3.41
CA LYS A 368 -8.93 -23.71 -4.21
C LYS A 368 -8.81 -23.10 -5.61
N THR A 369 -7.91 -22.15 -5.81
CA THR A 369 -7.77 -21.40 -7.07
C THR A 369 -6.47 -21.69 -7.80
N ASP A 370 -5.57 -22.46 -7.19
CA ASP A 370 -4.24 -22.80 -7.71
C ASP A 370 -4.33 -23.53 -9.05
N ARG A 371 -3.76 -22.92 -10.10
CA ARG A 371 -3.74 -23.51 -11.45
C ARG A 371 -2.36 -24.07 -11.76
N LYS A 372 -2.38 -25.20 -12.51
CA LYS A 372 -1.17 -25.72 -13.17
C LYS A 372 -0.81 -24.83 -14.36
N LEU A 373 0.47 -24.53 -14.51
CA LEU A 373 1.02 -23.84 -15.68
C LEU A 373 0.95 -24.78 -16.90
N ARG A 374 0.34 -24.33 -17.99
CA ARG A 374 0.09 -25.13 -19.19
C ARG A 374 0.71 -24.48 -20.42
N LYS A 375 1.11 -25.29 -21.40
CA LYS A 375 1.51 -24.84 -22.72
C LYS A 375 0.37 -24.03 -23.37
N GLY A 376 0.69 -22.88 -23.98
CA GLY A 376 -0.30 -21.98 -24.57
C GLY A 376 -0.80 -20.87 -23.65
N ASP A 377 -0.71 -21.03 -22.30
CA ASP A 377 -0.99 -19.95 -21.36
C ASP A 377 0.13 -18.90 -21.35
N ILE A 378 -0.17 -17.69 -20.87
CA ILE A 378 0.84 -16.76 -20.38
C ILE A 378 0.78 -16.76 -18.85
N TYR A 379 1.93 -16.53 -18.25
CA TYR A 379 2.10 -16.52 -16.79
C TYR A 379 2.58 -15.13 -16.35
N LEU A 380 1.83 -14.52 -15.45
CA LEU A 380 2.16 -13.25 -14.82
C LEU A 380 2.69 -13.52 -13.41
N VAL A 381 3.90 -13.02 -13.12
CA VAL A 381 4.47 -13.01 -11.78
C VAL A 381 4.83 -11.59 -11.41
N ASP A 382 4.26 -11.14 -10.29
CA ASP A 382 4.53 -9.85 -9.68
C ASP A 382 4.99 -10.07 -8.25
N SER A 383 6.16 -9.52 -7.91
CA SER A 383 6.84 -9.90 -6.68
C SER A 383 7.96 -8.94 -6.32
N GLY A 384 8.21 -8.81 -5.03
CA GLY A 384 9.30 -7.99 -4.53
C GLY A 384 9.85 -8.49 -3.21
N GLY A 385 10.94 -7.90 -2.77
CA GLY A 385 11.62 -8.22 -1.53
C GLY A 385 12.09 -7.00 -0.75
N GLN A 386 12.11 -7.14 0.56
CA GLN A 386 12.85 -6.26 1.44
C GLN A 386 14.27 -6.80 1.58
N TYR A 387 15.23 -6.03 1.14
CA TYR A 387 16.66 -6.33 1.23
C TYR A 387 17.33 -5.39 2.23
N GLU A 388 18.55 -5.66 2.59
CA GLU A 388 19.42 -4.77 3.35
C GLU A 388 20.19 -3.85 2.35
N PHE A 389 19.88 -2.61 2.13
CA PHE A 389 18.71 -1.85 2.53
C PHE A 389 17.97 -1.40 1.26
N GLY A 390 16.77 -1.86 1.06
CA GLY A 390 16.02 -1.50 -0.14
C GLY A 390 14.77 -2.34 -0.30
N THR A 391 13.77 -1.76 -0.95
CA THR A 391 12.51 -2.40 -1.29
C THR A 391 12.47 -2.59 -2.79
N THR A 392 12.15 -3.80 -3.27
CA THR A 392 12.01 -4.10 -4.70
C THR A 392 10.56 -4.42 -5.04
N ASP A 393 10.22 -4.16 -6.29
CA ASP A 393 8.93 -4.44 -6.91
C ASP A 393 9.14 -4.68 -8.40
N VAL A 394 8.63 -5.80 -8.93
CA VAL A 394 8.82 -6.15 -10.33
C VAL A 394 7.78 -7.12 -10.84
N THR A 395 7.17 -6.81 -11.97
CA THR A 395 6.30 -7.74 -12.69
C THR A 395 6.92 -8.20 -14.00
N ARG A 396 6.78 -9.50 -14.28
CA ARG A 396 7.07 -10.10 -15.60
C ARG A 396 5.90 -10.95 -16.07
N THR A 397 5.59 -10.81 -17.36
CA THR A 397 4.66 -11.70 -18.06
C THR A 397 5.47 -12.60 -18.98
N ILE A 398 5.26 -13.91 -18.91
CA ILE A 398 6.06 -14.95 -19.54
C ILE A 398 5.18 -15.81 -20.46
N SER A 399 5.66 -16.06 -21.68
CA SER A 399 5.09 -17.05 -22.59
C SER A 399 5.39 -18.48 -22.09
N LEU A 400 4.36 -19.28 -21.98
CA LEU A 400 4.49 -20.72 -21.74
C LEU A 400 4.38 -21.52 -23.05
N LYS A 401 5.09 -21.05 -24.10
CA LYS A 401 5.07 -21.51 -25.49
C LYS A 401 3.75 -21.21 -26.23
N ASN A 402 3.84 -21.02 -27.54
CA ASN A 402 2.69 -20.89 -28.45
C ASN A 402 1.69 -19.77 -28.08
N SER A 403 2.16 -18.62 -27.63
CA SER A 403 1.30 -17.44 -27.44
C SER A 403 0.74 -16.97 -28.79
N ASN A 404 -0.56 -16.69 -28.84
CA ASN A 404 -1.23 -16.27 -30.06
C ASN A 404 -0.88 -14.82 -30.47
N LYS A 405 -1.15 -14.46 -31.74
CA LYS A 405 -0.83 -13.14 -32.32
C LYS A 405 -1.44 -11.99 -31.51
N ARG A 406 -2.68 -12.13 -31.00
CA ARG A 406 -3.36 -11.11 -30.18
C ARG A 406 -2.62 -10.83 -28.87
N ILE A 407 -2.19 -11.87 -28.16
CA ILE A 407 -1.43 -11.72 -26.90
C ILE A 407 -0.12 -10.98 -27.17
N LYS A 408 0.61 -11.34 -28.24
CA LYS A 408 1.86 -10.69 -28.62
C LYS A 408 1.66 -9.21 -29.00
N ASP A 409 0.60 -8.88 -29.76
CA ASP A 409 0.28 -7.49 -30.08
C ASP A 409 0.01 -6.66 -28.83
N ILE A 410 -0.84 -7.15 -27.92
CA ILE A 410 -1.16 -6.46 -26.68
C ILE A 410 0.07 -6.32 -25.79
N PHE A 411 0.89 -7.39 -25.64
CA PHE A 411 2.13 -7.33 -24.87
C PHE A 411 3.09 -6.26 -25.42
N THR A 412 3.25 -6.19 -26.74
CA THR A 412 4.10 -5.19 -27.41
C THR A 412 3.57 -3.77 -27.15
N ARG A 413 2.27 -3.55 -27.17
CA ARG A 413 1.67 -2.24 -26.84
C ARG A 413 1.86 -1.85 -25.37
N VAL A 414 1.77 -2.80 -24.44
CA VAL A 414 2.11 -2.58 -23.03
C VAL A 414 3.58 -2.23 -22.89
N LEU A 415 4.48 -2.94 -23.58
CA LEU A 415 5.91 -2.66 -23.60
C LEU A 415 6.22 -1.26 -24.18
N LYS A 416 5.57 -0.85 -25.27
CA LYS A 416 5.68 0.52 -25.81
C LYS A 416 5.28 1.57 -24.79
N GLY A 417 4.21 1.34 -24.04
CA GLY A 417 3.79 2.21 -22.95
C GLY A 417 4.84 2.28 -21.83
N HIS A 418 5.42 1.14 -21.46
CA HIS A 418 6.49 1.04 -20.49
C HIS A 418 7.76 1.80 -20.92
N ILE A 419 8.18 1.64 -22.17
CA ILE A 419 9.32 2.36 -22.76
C ILE A 419 9.04 3.86 -22.82
N ALA A 420 7.82 4.27 -23.21
CA ALA A 420 7.45 5.68 -23.28
C ALA A 420 7.52 6.39 -21.92
N VAL A 421 7.21 5.68 -20.82
CA VAL A 421 7.42 6.19 -19.46
C VAL A 421 8.90 6.29 -19.12
N SER A 422 9.68 5.25 -19.37
CA SER A 422 11.13 5.23 -19.08
C SER A 422 11.89 6.35 -19.79
N ASN A 423 11.49 6.66 -21.03
CA ASN A 423 12.11 7.69 -21.87
C ASN A 423 11.44 9.07 -21.73
N PHE A 424 10.52 9.23 -20.78
CA PHE A 424 9.83 10.51 -20.61
C PHE A 424 10.78 11.60 -20.14
N LYS A 425 10.83 12.71 -20.86
CA LYS A 425 11.66 13.88 -20.51
C LYS A 425 10.97 14.68 -19.40
N LEU A 426 11.51 14.61 -18.19
CA LEU A 426 10.99 15.31 -17.03
C LEU A 426 11.32 16.81 -17.07
N LYS A 427 10.32 17.63 -16.78
CA LYS A 427 10.45 19.07 -16.54
C LYS A 427 10.18 19.35 -15.05
N LYS A 428 10.59 20.52 -14.56
CA LYS A 428 10.41 20.92 -13.15
C LYS A 428 8.97 20.75 -12.61
N ASN A 429 7.97 20.92 -13.49
CA ASN A 429 6.57 20.84 -13.11
C ASN A 429 5.88 19.56 -13.65
N THR A 430 6.64 18.57 -14.11
CA THR A 430 6.05 17.32 -14.60
C THR A 430 5.35 16.57 -13.47
N SER A 431 4.08 16.26 -13.68
CA SER A 431 3.26 15.49 -12.75
C SER A 431 3.03 14.06 -13.25
N GLY A 432 2.61 13.19 -12.35
CA GLY A 432 2.31 11.80 -12.71
C GLY A 432 1.15 11.64 -13.70
N SER A 433 0.24 12.63 -13.80
CA SER A 433 -0.89 12.56 -14.73
C SER A 433 -0.48 12.72 -16.20
N GLU A 434 0.57 13.50 -16.47
CA GLU A 434 1.12 13.67 -17.80
C GLU A 434 1.77 12.37 -18.29
N ILE A 435 2.55 11.73 -17.42
CA ILE A 435 3.26 10.47 -17.71
C ILE A 435 2.27 9.32 -17.92
N ASP A 436 1.20 9.23 -17.09
CA ASP A 436 0.14 8.22 -17.20
C ASP A 436 -0.53 8.24 -18.58
N THR A 437 -0.72 9.42 -19.15
CA THR A 437 -1.29 9.57 -20.49
C THR A 437 -0.41 8.95 -21.56
N LYS A 438 0.92 9.07 -21.45
CA LYS A 438 1.88 8.47 -22.39
C LYS A 438 1.91 6.95 -22.29
N ALA A 439 1.87 6.42 -21.07
CA ALA A 439 1.81 4.97 -20.83
C ALA A 439 0.61 4.31 -21.49
N ARG A 440 -0.55 4.95 -21.44
CA ARG A 440 -1.82 4.40 -21.96
C ARG A 440 -2.02 4.57 -23.47
N LYS A 441 -1.22 5.42 -24.12
CA LYS A 441 -1.40 5.80 -25.52
C LYS A 441 -1.60 4.60 -26.44
N TYR A 442 -0.69 3.62 -26.39
CA TYR A 442 -0.65 2.51 -27.35
C TYR A 442 -1.79 1.48 -27.16
N LEU A 443 -2.28 1.30 -25.95
CA LEU A 443 -3.48 0.48 -25.68
C LEU A 443 -4.74 1.22 -26.13
N LYS A 444 -4.86 2.51 -25.85
CA LYS A 444 -6.01 3.33 -26.26
C LYS A 444 -6.21 3.40 -27.77
N GLN A 445 -5.14 3.30 -28.57
CA GLN A 445 -5.23 3.25 -30.03
C GLN A 445 -6.11 2.10 -30.56
N ILE A 446 -6.27 1.04 -29.77
CA ILE A 446 -7.10 -0.12 -30.11
C ILE A 446 -8.28 -0.30 -29.12
N GLY A 447 -8.71 0.79 -28.48
CA GLY A 447 -9.84 0.78 -27.55
C GLY A 447 -9.60 0.09 -26.21
N LEU A 448 -8.34 -0.29 -25.88
CA LEU A 448 -8.00 -1.00 -24.65
C LEU A 448 -7.46 -0.04 -23.58
N ASN A 449 -7.61 -0.47 -22.29
CA ASN A 449 -7.13 0.29 -21.14
C ASN A 449 -6.97 -0.63 -19.93
N TYR A 450 -6.45 -0.12 -18.81
CA TYR A 450 -6.33 -0.80 -17.52
C TYR A 450 -6.85 0.06 -16.37
N ALA A 451 -7.30 -0.62 -15.29
CA ALA A 451 -8.06 0.00 -14.20
C ALA A 451 -7.21 0.46 -13.00
N HIS A 452 -5.89 0.38 -13.08
CA HIS A 452 -4.98 0.83 -12.02
C HIS A 452 -4.12 2.03 -12.45
N GLY A 453 -3.38 2.64 -11.51
CA GLY A 453 -2.35 3.63 -11.83
C GLY A 453 -1.20 3.00 -12.62
N THR A 454 -0.51 3.80 -13.43
CA THR A 454 0.68 3.32 -14.15
C THR A 454 1.89 3.15 -13.25
N GLY A 455 1.85 3.74 -12.05
CA GLY A 455 2.94 3.59 -11.08
C GLY A 455 2.66 4.30 -9.76
N HIS A 456 3.36 3.88 -8.73
CA HIS A 456 3.32 4.41 -7.37
C HIS A 456 4.73 4.66 -6.84
N GLY A 457 4.88 5.57 -5.89
CA GLY A 457 6.16 5.73 -5.19
C GLY A 457 6.53 4.49 -4.39
N VAL A 458 7.82 4.31 -4.11
CA VAL A 458 8.36 3.18 -3.36
C VAL A 458 9.22 3.66 -2.21
N GLY A 459 9.04 3.05 -1.04
CA GLY A 459 9.77 3.38 0.17
C GLY A 459 11.18 2.79 0.19
N TYR A 460 12.06 3.41 0.96
CA TYR A 460 13.39 2.91 1.23
C TYR A 460 13.40 2.00 2.45
N PHE A 461 13.43 0.69 2.23
CA PHE A 461 13.27 -0.31 3.28
C PHE A 461 12.09 0.03 4.20
N LEU A 462 10.93 0.29 3.54
CA LEU A 462 9.63 0.66 4.10
C LEU A 462 8.51 0.03 3.24
N ASN A 463 7.34 0.70 3.14
CA ASN A 463 6.24 0.23 2.30
C ASN A 463 6.64 0.17 0.82
N VAL A 464 6.17 -0.85 0.11
CA VAL A 464 6.29 -0.93 -1.35
C VAL A 464 5.48 0.19 -2.01
N HIS A 465 4.28 0.49 -1.51
CA HIS A 465 3.50 1.65 -1.94
C HIS A 465 3.77 2.86 -1.05
N GLU A 466 4.34 3.91 -1.62
CA GLU A 466 4.67 5.14 -0.90
C GLU A 466 4.21 6.38 -1.67
N GLY A 467 3.44 7.25 -1.00
CA GLY A 467 3.13 8.58 -1.52
C GLY A 467 4.21 9.63 -1.20
N PRO A 468 4.03 10.89 -1.68
CA PRO A 468 2.81 11.42 -2.29
C PRO A 468 2.77 11.35 -3.82
N HIS A 469 3.87 11.03 -4.51
CA HIS A 469 3.96 10.95 -5.97
C HIS A 469 3.48 9.59 -6.49
N ALA A 470 2.92 9.59 -7.68
CA ALA A 470 2.49 8.39 -8.40
C ALA A 470 2.30 8.73 -9.89
N ILE A 471 2.43 7.75 -10.77
CA ILE A 471 2.06 7.89 -12.18
C ILE A 471 0.60 7.46 -12.32
N SER A 472 -0.33 8.43 -12.27
CA SER A 472 -1.76 8.17 -12.37
C SER A 472 -2.54 9.42 -12.79
N LYS A 473 -3.70 9.23 -13.42
CA LYS A 473 -4.55 10.31 -13.98
C LYS A 473 -4.85 11.45 -12.99
N LYS A 474 -4.94 11.16 -11.69
CA LYS A 474 -5.31 12.15 -10.66
C LYS A 474 -4.13 12.71 -9.88
N ASN A 475 -2.93 12.16 -10.02
CA ASN A 475 -1.77 12.61 -9.25
C ASN A 475 -1.13 13.83 -9.90
N LYS A 476 -1.12 14.94 -9.14
CA LYS A 476 -0.55 16.24 -9.55
C LYS A 476 0.74 16.59 -8.81
N VAL A 477 1.31 15.67 -8.05
CA VAL A 477 2.58 15.89 -7.37
C VAL A 477 3.70 15.92 -8.39
N ASN A 478 4.48 16.99 -8.38
CA ASN A 478 5.63 17.13 -9.29
C ASN A 478 6.76 16.21 -8.88
N PHE A 479 7.37 15.55 -9.86
CA PHE A 479 8.56 14.74 -9.64
C PHE A 479 9.77 15.59 -9.25
N LYS A 480 10.63 15.03 -8.39
CA LYS A 480 11.87 15.63 -7.92
C LYS A 480 13.00 14.61 -7.96
N GLY A 481 14.23 15.06 -8.10
CA GLY A 481 15.41 14.21 -8.00
C GLY A 481 15.38 13.32 -6.76
N GLY A 482 15.75 12.06 -6.89
CA GLY A 482 15.71 11.06 -5.82
C GLY A 482 14.36 10.37 -5.60
N MET A 483 13.26 10.79 -6.23
CA MET A 483 11.99 10.07 -6.15
C MET A 483 12.05 8.76 -6.93
N ILE A 484 11.54 7.68 -6.32
CA ILE A 484 11.43 6.35 -6.93
C ILE A 484 9.98 6.07 -7.23
N VAL A 485 9.70 5.50 -8.40
CA VAL A 485 8.33 5.17 -8.83
C VAL A 485 8.31 3.88 -9.62
N SER A 486 7.24 3.07 -9.48
CA SER A 486 7.00 1.95 -10.38
C SER A 486 6.55 2.46 -11.76
N ASN A 487 6.89 1.69 -12.79
CA ASN A 487 6.45 1.87 -14.16
C ASN A 487 5.84 0.54 -14.60
N GLU A 488 4.52 0.40 -14.44
CA GLU A 488 3.80 -0.88 -14.47
C GLU A 488 2.54 -0.89 -15.35
N PRO A 489 2.58 -0.41 -16.61
CA PRO A 489 1.41 -0.53 -17.48
C PRO A 489 1.01 -1.99 -17.67
N GLY A 490 -0.28 -2.24 -17.89
CA GLY A 490 -0.79 -3.60 -18.06
C GLY A 490 -2.07 -3.66 -18.89
N TYR A 491 -2.55 -4.89 -19.11
CA TYR A 491 -3.86 -5.18 -19.70
C TYR A 491 -4.42 -6.48 -19.13
N TYR A 492 -5.71 -6.53 -18.85
CA TYR A 492 -6.35 -7.66 -18.18
C TYR A 492 -7.66 -8.02 -18.89
N GLU A 493 -7.70 -9.20 -19.51
CA GLU A 493 -8.89 -9.70 -20.20
C GLU A 493 -9.58 -10.74 -19.31
N LYS A 494 -10.75 -10.36 -18.79
CA LYS A 494 -11.54 -11.18 -17.85
C LYS A 494 -11.67 -12.63 -18.35
N ASN A 495 -11.38 -13.58 -17.46
CA ASN A 495 -11.42 -15.04 -17.70
C ASN A 495 -10.46 -15.55 -18.78
N LYS A 496 -9.50 -14.73 -19.25
CA LYS A 496 -8.55 -15.14 -20.28
C LYS A 496 -7.10 -14.99 -19.83
N PHE A 497 -6.61 -13.77 -19.63
CA PHE A 497 -5.21 -13.52 -19.27
C PHE A 497 -4.98 -12.11 -18.71
N GLY A 498 -3.82 -11.93 -18.07
CA GLY A 498 -3.29 -10.61 -17.71
C GLY A 498 -1.87 -10.41 -18.20
N ILE A 499 -1.55 -9.17 -18.57
CA ILE A 499 -0.22 -8.70 -18.95
C ILE A 499 0.12 -7.51 -18.06
N ARG A 500 1.30 -7.54 -17.43
CA ARG A 500 1.93 -6.38 -16.76
C ARG A 500 3.43 -6.48 -16.99
N ILE A 501 4.04 -5.34 -17.30
CA ILE A 501 5.48 -5.18 -17.40
C ILE A 501 5.86 -4.07 -16.45
N GLU A 502 6.67 -4.39 -15.45
CA GLU A 502 7.03 -3.46 -14.40
C GLU A 502 8.51 -3.42 -14.12
N ASN A 503 9.01 -2.20 -14.02
CA ASN A 503 10.29 -1.86 -13.43
C ASN A 503 10.11 -0.76 -12.40
N LEU A 504 10.99 -0.70 -11.41
CA LEU A 504 11.21 0.50 -10.64
C LEU A 504 12.20 1.40 -11.37
N ILE A 505 11.87 2.68 -11.39
CA ILE A 505 12.69 3.75 -11.96
C ILE A 505 12.85 4.86 -10.93
N TYR A 506 13.95 5.61 -10.97
CA TYR A 506 14.12 6.77 -10.11
C TYR A 506 14.44 8.02 -10.91
N VAL A 507 14.08 9.17 -10.37
CA VAL A 507 14.41 10.47 -10.96
C VAL A 507 15.86 10.82 -10.66
N LYS A 508 16.71 10.73 -11.68
CA LYS A 508 18.07 11.22 -11.63
C LYS A 508 18.08 12.69 -12.02
N GLU A 509 18.65 13.51 -11.17
CA GLU A 509 18.83 14.94 -11.45
C GLU A 509 20.33 15.26 -11.55
N HIS A 510 20.72 15.89 -12.66
CA HIS A 510 22.07 16.36 -12.90
C HIS A 510 22.01 17.68 -13.68
N ASN A 511 22.67 18.73 -13.20
CA ASN A 511 22.69 20.07 -13.82
C ASN A 511 21.29 20.60 -14.16
N LYS A 512 20.33 20.48 -13.22
CA LYS A 512 18.92 20.87 -13.35
C LYS A 512 18.13 20.10 -14.44
N LYS A 513 18.73 19.11 -15.10
CA LYS A 513 18.05 18.19 -16.01
C LYS A 513 17.62 16.96 -15.25
N MET A 514 16.39 16.51 -15.49
CA MET A 514 15.82 15.33 -14.84
C MET A 514 15.43 14.28 -15.88
N ASN A 515 15.77 13.04 -15.60
CA ASN A 515 15.37 11.87 -16.40
C ASN A 515 15.08 10.70 -15.47
N PHE A 516 14.37 9.71 -15.98
CA PHE A 516 14.24 8.43 -15.29
C PHE A 516 15.47 7.56 -15.57
N GLU A 517 15.97 6.89 -14.52
CA GLU A 517 16.97 5.84 -14.62
C GLU A 517 16.38 4.54 -14.08
N ASN A 518 16.60 3.44 -14.79
CA ASN A 518 16.05 2.14 -14.45
C ASN A 518 16.81 1.51 -13.27
N LEU A 519 16.07 0.91 -12.33
CA LEU A 519 16.61 0.16 -11.19
C LEU A 519 16.51 -1.35 -11.39
N THR A 520 15.44 -1.82 -12.03
CA THR A 520 15.13 -3.25 -12.14
C THR A 520 16.00 -3.95 -13.17
N MET A 521 16.71 -4.99 -12.75
CA MET A 521 17.62 -5.79 -13.56
C MET A 521 17.05 -7.19 -13.81
N ALA A 522 15.94 -7.28 -14.58
CA ALA A 522 15.31 -8.54 -14.93
C ALA A 522 14.90 -8.58 -16.40
N PRO A 523 15.08 -9.71 -17.12
CA PRO A 523 14.76 -9.79 -18.53
C PRO A 523 13.26 -9.69 -18.82
N ILE A 524 12.92 -9.09 -19.96
CA ILE A 524 11.58 -9.09 -20.54
C ILE A 524 11.50 -10.24 -21.54
N ASP A 525 10.36 -10.93 -21.62
CA ASP A 525 10.21 -12.11 -22.46
C ASP A 525 10.10 -11.77 -23.95
N LYS A 526 11.15 -12.10 -24.71
CA LYS A 526 11.24 -11.85 -26.16
C LYS A 526 10.18 -12.61 -26.96
N ASP A 527 9.73 -13.78 -26.50
CA ASP A 527 8.74 -14.61 -27.21
C ASP A 527 7.36 -13.92 -27.32
N LEU A 528 7.11 -12.87 -26.52
CA LEU A 528 5.89 -12.07 -26.54
C LEU A 528 6.01 -10.77 -27.33
N ILE A 529 7.16 -10.44 -27.86
CA ILE A 529 7.41 -9.19 -28.60
C ILE A 529 7.15 -9.40 -30.10
N VAL A 530 6.51 -8.43 -30.72
CA VAL A 530 6.41 -8.28 -32.18
C VAL A 530 7.40 -7.18 -32.57
N PRO A 531 8.62 -7.52 -33.02
CA PRO A 531 9.70 -6.54 -33.22
C PRO A 531 9.32 -5.41 -34.19
N GLU A 532 8.60 -5.73 -35.26
CA GLU A 532 8.18 -4.79 -36.32
C GLU A 532 7.21 -3.71 -35.80
N ARG A 533 6.71 -3.89 -34.56
CA ARG A 533 5.78 -2.95 -33.90
C ARG A 533 6.39 -2.19 -32.74
N LEU A 534 7.67 -2.44 -32.41
CA LEU A 534 8.38 -1.65 -31.40
C LEU A 534 8.84 -0.32 -32.03
#